data_156a5c22308200a19f6b47cff0a4c72d
#
_entry.id   156a5c22308200a19f6b47cff0a4c72d
#
_cell.length_a   1.000
_cell.length_b   1.000
_cell.length_c   1.000
_cell.angle_alpha   90.00
_cell.angle_beta   90.00
_cell.angle_gamma   90.00
#
_symmetry.space_group_name_H-M   'P 1'
#
loop_
_entity.id
_entity.type
_entity.pdbx_description
1 polymer ?
#
loop_
_entity_poly.entity_id
_entity_poly.type
_entity_poly.pdbx_seq_one_letter_code
_entity_poly.pdbx_strand_id
1 'polypeptide(L)'
;MAKILVVDDERVLVKGITFNLKNEGYQVETGYDGEEAVELAREGNFDLIILDLMMPKIDGLQACMRIREFSNVPIIMLTARSEDTDKIIGFECGADDYITKPFNILELKARIRALL
;
A
#
# COMPACT_ATOMS: atom_id res chain seq x y z
N MET A 1 -6.47 17.83 -1.49
CA MET A 1 -6.65 16.71 -0.56
C MET A 1 -6.11 15.44 -1.20
N ALA A 2 -5.25 14.72 -0.50
CA ALA A 2 -4.62 13.55 -1.07
C ALA A 2 -5.57 12.36 -1.13
N LYS A 3 -5.42 11.54 -2.17
CA LYS A 3 -6.22 10.34 -2.40
C LYS A 3 -5.33 9.12 -2.27
N ILE A 4 -5.70 8.21 -1.37
CA ILE A 4 -4.90 7.04 -1.02
C ILE A 4 -5.65 5.76 -1.35
N LEU A 5 -4.95 4.80 -1.98
CA LEU A 5 -5.47 3.46 -2.21
C LEU A 5 -4.90 2.53 -1.14
N VAL A 6 -5.78 1.79 -0.45
CA VAL A 6 -5.37 0.82 0.57
C VAL A 6 -5.77 -0.56 0.09
N VAL A 7 -4.79 -1.45 -0.06
CA VAL A 7 -5.03 -2.82 -0.55
C VAL A 7 -4.43 -3.84 0.40
N ASP A 8 -5.30 -4.68 0.96
CA ASP A 8 -4.92 -5.77 1.87
C ASP A 8 -6.09 -6.75 1.89
N ASP A 9 -5.82 -8.04 1.98
CA ASP A 9 -6.89 -9.04 2.02
C ASP A 9 -7.52 -9.18 3.41
N GLU A 10 -6.91 -8.60 4.44
CA GLU A 10 -7.49 -8.54 5.78
C GLU A 10 -8.48 -7.38 5.87
N ARG A 11 -9.76 -7.67 5.70
CA ARG A 11 -10.80 -6.61 5.63
C ARG A 11 -10.89 -5.76 6.90
N VAL A 12 -10.67 -6.36 8.07
CA VAL A 12 -10.68 -5.62 9.34
C VAL A 12 -9.54 -4.60 9.37
N LEU A 13 -8.36 -4.99 8.90
CA LEU A 13 -7.21 -4.10 8.84
C LEU A 13 -7.47 -2.94 7.88
N VAL A 14 -8.00 -3.23 6.69
CA VAL A 14 -8.33 -2.20 5.71
C VAL A 14 -9.33 -1.20 6.30
N LYS A 15 -10.33 -1.70 7.01
CA LYS A 15 -11.34 -0.85 7.66
C LYS A 15 -10.72 0.09 8.67
N GLY A 16 -9.81 -0.42 9.51
CA GLY A 16 -9.13 0.38 10.52
C GLY A 16 -8.23 1.44 9.92
N ILE A 17 -7.45 1.08 8.91
CA ILE A 17 -6.59 2.03 8.21
C ILE A 17 -7.44 3.11 7.55
N THR A 18 -8.49 2.71 6.85
CA THR A 18 -9.37 3.64 6.15
C THR A 18 -9.99 4.65 7.11
N PHE A 19 -10.49 4.18 8.24
CA PHE A 19 -11.08 5.06 9.26
C PHE A 19 -10.07 6.11 9.72
N ASN A 20 -8.87 5.67 10.04
CA ASN A 20 -7.82 6.57 10.52
C ASN A 20 -7.40 7.59 9.46
N LEU A 21 -7.27 7.17 8.20
CA LEU A 21 -6.84 8.06 7.13
C LEU A 21 -7.93 9.08 6.77
N LYS A 22 -9.18 8.66 6.77
CA LYS A 22 -10.29 9.59 6.53
C LYS A 22 -10.36 10.65 7.63
N ASN A 23 -10.07 10.27 8.87
CA ASN A 23 -10.02 11.24 9.97
C ASN A 23 -8.91 12.26 9.80
N GLU A 24 -7.86 11.92 9.07
CA GLU A 24 -6.77 12.86 8.74
C GLU A 24 -7.11 13.75 7.53
N GLY A 25 -8.25 13.55 6.91
CA GLY A 25 -8.69 14.35 5.78
C GLY A 25 -8.37 13.75 4.42
N TYR A 26 -7.81 12.55 4.36
CA TYR A 26 -7.52 11.90 3.09
C TYR A 26 -8.77 11.28 2.46
N GLN A 27 -8.81 11.24 1.14
CA GLN A 27 -9.76 10.41 0.41
C GLN A 27 -9.17 9.01 0.32
N VAL A 28 -9.99 7.98 0.52
CA VAL A 28 -9.50 6.60 0.56
C VAL A 28 -10.38 5.71 -0.32
N GLU A 29 -9.72 4.91 -1.18
CA GLU A 29 -10.38 3.79 -1.87
C GLU A 29 -9.69 2.51 -1.42
N THR A 30 -10.39 1.40 -1.49
CA THR A 30 -9.91 0.13 -0.95
C THR A 30 -9.98 -0.98 -1.99
N GLY A 31 -9.04 -1.93 -1.88
CA GLY A 31 -9.03 -3.16 -2.65
C GLY A 31 -8.59 -4.31 -1.75
N TYR A 32 -8.83 -5.54 -2.19
CA TYR A 32 -8.63 -6.70 -1.32
C TYR A 32 -7.76 -7.79 -1.93
N ASP A 33 -7.24 -7.58 -3.12
CA ASP A 33 -6.28 -8.48 -3.76
C ASP A 33 -5.40 -7.73 -4.73
N GLY A 34 -4.36 -8.41 -5.24
CA GLY A 34 -3.38 -7.78 -6.10
C GLY A 34 -3.91 -7.36 -7.47
N GLU A 35 -4.87 -8.09 -8.02
CA GLU A 35 -5.46 -7.71 -9.30
C GLU A 35 -6.29 -6.43 -9.16
N GLU A 36 -7.08 -6.33 -8.09
CA GLU A 36 -7.81 -5.10 -7.79
C GLU A 36 -6.86 -3.92 -7.62
N ALA A 37 -5.72 -4.14 -6.96
CA ALA A 37 -4.73 -3.08 -6.77
C ALA A 37 -4.27 -2.51 -8.11
N VAL A 38 -3.93 -3.37 -9.06
CA VAL A 38 -3.46 -2.94 -10.39
C VAL A 38 -4.57 -2.22 -11.15
N GLU A 39 -5.78 -2.77 -11.15
CA GLU A 39 -6.92 -2.17 -11.85
C GLU A 39 -7.27 -0.79 -11.29
N LEU A 40 -7.36 -0.68 -9.96
CA LEU A 40 -7.69 0.57 -9.31
C LEU A 40 -6.60 1.61 -9.54
N ALA A 41 -5.34 1.20 -9.46
CA ALA A 41 -4.23 2.11 -9.70
C ALA A 41 -4.21 2.62 -11.13
N ARG A 42 -4.62 1.80 -12.09
CA ARG A 42 -4.66 2.17 -13.49
C ARG A 42 -5.78 3.19 -13.78
N GLU A 43 -6.94 3.00 -13.15
CA GLU A 43 -8.12 3.83 -13.39
C GLU A 43 -8.13 5.11 -12.57
N GLY A 44 -7.57 5.07 -11.35
CA GLY A 44 -7.61 6.18 -10.43
C GLY A 44 -6.37 7.05 -10.48
N ASN A 45 -6.49 8.25 -9.94
CA ASN A 45 -5.36 9.16 -9.77
C ASN A 45 -5.03 9.22 -8.28
N PHE A 46 -4.23 8.25 -7.83
CA PHE A 46 -3.85 8.17 -6.42
C PHE A 46 -2.55 8.94 -6.17
N ASP A 47 -2.48 9.53 -4.99
CA ASP A 47 -1.28 10.22 -4.54
C ASP A 47 -0.35 9.28 -3.77
N LEU A 48 -0.89 8.15 -3.29
CA LEU A 48 -0.13 7.15 -2.57
C LEU A 48 -0.90 5.84 -2.54
N ILE A 49 -0.18 4.71 -2.59
CA ILE A 49 -0.78 3.38 -2.47
C ILE A 49 -0.16 2.66 -1.29
N ILE A 50 -1.01 2.05 -0.45
CA ILE A 50 -0.60 1.15 0.63
C ILE A 50 -0.96 -0.25 0.17
N LEU A 51 0.03 -1.14 0.12
CA LEU A 51 -0.10 -2.42 -0.56
C LEU A 51 0.47 -3.55 0.28
N ASP A 52 -0.37 -4.53 0.62
CA ASP A 52 0.08 -5.70 1.36
C ASP A 52 0.92 -6.61 0.46
N LEU A 53 1.99 -7.17 1.03
CA LEU A 53 2.89 -8.05 0.30
C LEU A 53 2.24 -9.41 0.02
N MET A 54 1.53 -9.97 0.99
CA MET A 54 0.98 -11.33 0.91
C MET A 54 -0.53 -11.28 0.64
N MET A 55 -0.91 -11.45 -0.63
CA MET A 55 -2.32 -11.42 -1.04
C MET A 55 -2.63 -12.54 -2.01
N PRO A 56 -3.91 -12.95 -2.12
CA PRO A 56 -4.31 -13.92 -3.12
C PRO A 56 -4.24 -13.35 -4.55
N LYS A 57 -4.32 -14.24 -5.52
CA LYS A 57 -4.22 -13.98 -6.96
C LYS A 57 -2.81 -13.57 -7.34
N ILE A 58 -2.50 -12.28 -7.34
CA ILE A 58 -1.11 -11.84 -7.47
C ILE A 58 -0.70 -11.17 -6.16
N ASP A 59 0.54 -11.40 -5.75
CA ASP A 59 1.02 -10.83 -4.49
C ASP A 59 1.38 -9.35 -4.65
N GLY A 60 1.76 -8.72 -3.52
CA GLY A 60 2.09 -7.30 -3.52
C GLY A 60 3.31 -6.96 -4.35
N LEU A 61 4.29 -7.86 -4.44
CA LEU A 61 5.48 -7.62 -5.28
C LEU A 61 5.08 -7.53 -6.74
N GLN A 62 4.30 -8.50 -7.22
CA GLN A 62 3.85 -8.53 -8.60
C GLN A 62 2.95 -7.34 -8.91
N ALA A 63 2.04 -7.01 -7.99
CA ALA A 63 1.18 -5.86 -8.16
C ALA A 63 1.99 -4.57 -8.27
N CYS A 64 2.98 -4.39 -7.41
CA CYS A 64 3.86 -3.23 -7.43
C CYS A 64 4.60 -3.12 -8.77
N MET A 65 5.17 -4.23 -9.24
CA MET A 65 5.88 -4.25 -10.53
C MET A 65 4.97 -3.86 -11.69
N ARG A 66 3.74 -4.36 -11.69
CA ARG A 66 2.77 -4.01 -12.74
C ARG A 66 2.35 -2.55 -12.67
N ILE A 67 2.14 -2.03 -11.46
CA ILE A 67 1.81 -0.62 -11.27
C ILE A 67 2.94 0.28 -11.80
N ARG A 68 4.19 -0.13 -11.57
CA ARG A 68 5.34 0.63 -12.03
C ARG A 68 5.46 0.70 -13.55
N GLU A 69 4.79 -0.16 -14.29
CA GLU A 69 4.77 -0.08 -15.75
C GLU A 69 4.04 1.17 -16.25
N PHE A 70 3.12 1.74 -15.45
CA PHE A 70 2.34 2.89 -15.87
C PHE A 70 2.31 4.06 -14.88
N SER A 71 2.93 3.93 -13.70
CA SER A 71 2.84 4.97 -12.67
C SER A 71 4.07 5.00 -11.77
N ASN A 72 4.44 6.21 -11.33
CA ASN A 72 5.49 6.44 -10.35
C ASN A 72 4.89 6.81 -8.98
N VAL A 73 3.60 6.52 -8.77
CA VAL A 73 2.93 6.82 -7.51
C VAL A 73 3.70 6.23 -6.33
N PRO A 74 3.86 6.98 -5.22
CA PRO A 74 4.51 6.43 -4.03
C PRO A 74 3.78 5.20 -3.51
N ILE A 75 4.53 4.15 -3.18
CA ILE A 75 3.97 2.89 -2.66
C ILE A 75 4.62 2.55 -1.33
N ILE A 76 3.79 2.32 -0.31
CA ILE A 76 4.21 1.76 0.97
C ILE A 76 3.80 0.29 0.99
N MET A 77 4.78 -0.59 1.16
CA MET A 77 4.53 -2.03 1.24
C MET A 77 4.30 -2.44 2.69
N LEU A 78 3.22 -3.16 2.97
CA LEU A 78 2.96 -3.75 4.29
C LEU A 78 3.33 -5.23 4.25
N THR A 79 3.98 -5.72 5.30
CA THR A 79 4.37 -7.12 5.36
C THR A 79 4.40 -7.63 6.79
N ALA A 80 4.08 -8.91 6.96
CA ALA A 80 4.21 -9.58 8.25
C ALA A 80 5.66 -10.01 8.53
N ARG A 81 6.55 -9.88 7.55
CA ARG A 81 7.94 -10.31 7.66
C ARG A 81 8.86 -9.12 7.86
N SER A 82 9.82 -9.30 8.77
CA SER A 82 10.80 -8.26 9.10
C SER A 82 12.22 -8.62 8.64
N GLU A 83 12.37 -9.67 7.84
CA GLU A 83 13.68 -10.09 7.37
C GLU A 83 14.22 -9.14 6.31
N ASP A 84 15.52 -8.89 6.35
CA ASP A 84 16.16 -7.96 5.42
C ASP A 84 15.97 -8.36 3.96
N THR A 85 15.97 -9.67 3.68
CA THR A 85 15.76 -10.19 2.33
C THR A 85 14.41 -9.74 1.76
N ASP A 86 13.36 -9.79 2.58
CA ASP A 86 12.04 -9.36 2.15
C ASP A 86 11.98 -7.86 1.86
N LYS A 87 12.69 -7.08 2.66
CA LYS A 87 12.79 -5.63 2.45
C LYS A 87 13.51 -5.30 1.15
N ILE A 88 14.61 -5.99 0.87
CA ILE A 88 15.36 -5.80 -0.36
C ILE A 88 14.47 -6.12 -1.57
N ILE A 89 13.75 -7.24 -1.53
CA ILE A 89 12.83 -7.62 -2.60
C ILE A 89 11.74 -6.56 -2.79
N GLY A 90 11.19 -6.04 -1.68
CA GLY A 90 10.19 -5.00 -1.72
C GLY A 90 10.68 -3.74 -2.43
N PHE A 91 11.90 -3.30 -2.13
CA PHE A 91 12.47 -2.12 -2.81
C PHE A 91 12.83 -2.40 -4.26
N GLU A 92 13.26 -3.61 -4.58
CA GLU A 92 13.57 -3.99 -5.96
C GLU A 92 12.34 -3.96 -6.87
N CYS A 93 11.14 -4.15 -6.32
CA CYS A 93 9.91 -4.03 -7.10
C CYS A 93 9.47 -2.59 -7.32
N GLY A 94 10.18 -1.63 -6.74
CA GLY A 94 9.89 -0.20 -6.91
C GLY A 94 9.09 0.43 -5.80
N ALA A 95 8.94 -0.23 -4.65
CA ALA A 95 8.29 0.36 -3.48
C ALA A 95 9.15 1.46 -2.89
N ASP A 96 8.51 2.50 -2.36
CA ASP A 96 9.20 3.66 -1.78
C ASP A 96 9.44 3.49 -0.29
N ASP A 97 8.64 2.68 0.38
CA ASP A 97 8.77 2.46 1.81
C ASP A 97 8.18 1.11 2.19
N TYR A 98 8.40 0.71 3.41
CA TYR A 98 8.16 -0.64 3.88
C TYR A 98 7.82 -0.61 5.37
N ILE A 99 6.69 -1.19 5.75
CA ILE A 99 6.24 -1.25 7.14
C ILE A 99 5.93 -2.68 7.52
N THR A 100 6.47 -3.14 8.66
CA THR A 100 6.25 -4.49 9.16
C THR A 100 5.01 -4.53 10.03
N LYS A 101 4.16 -5.54 9.80
CA LYS A 101 3.00 -5.81 10.68
C LYS A 101 3.45 -6.62 11.89
N PRO A 102 2.86 -6.44 13.07
CA PRO A 102 1.92 -5.37 13.38
C PRO A 102 2.62 -4.01 13.46
N PHE A 103 1.94 -2.97 13.01
CA PHE A 103 2.53 -1.63 13.00
C PHE A 103 1.70 -0.68 13.89
N ASN A 104 2.34 0.41 14.27
CA ASN A 104 1.68 1.49 14.98
C ASN A 104 1.05 2.41 13.93
N ILE A 105 -0.23 2.75 14.10
CA ILE A 105 -0.92 3.62 13.14
C ILE A 105 -0.26 5.00 13.04
N LEU A 106 0.38 5.47 14.11
CA LEU A 106 1.10 6.74 14.09
C LEU A 106 2.33 6.67 13.18
N GLU A 107 2.98 5.51 13.14
CA GLU A 107 4.11 5.29 12.23
C GLU A 107 3.63 5.32 10.79
N LEU A 108 2.53 4.64 10.48
CA LEU A 108 1.96 4.64 9.13
C LEU A 108 1.62 6.06 8.70
N LYS A 109 0.95 6.82 9.56
CA LYS A 109 0.59 8.21 9.26
C LYS A 109 1.82 9.07 8.98
N ALA A 110 2.89 8.89 9.77
CA ALA A 110 4.12 9.64 9.59
C ALA A 110 4.79 9.33 8.26
N ARG A 111 4.82 8.06 7.87
CA ARG A 111 5.43 7.66 6.59
C ARG A 111 4.60 8.14 5.40
N ILE A 112 3.29 8.13 5.53
CA ILE A 112 2.41 8.70 4.50
C ILE A 112 2.73 10.18 4.30
N ARG A 113 2.81 10.96 5.38
CA ARG A 113 3.14 12.37 5.30
C ARG A 113 4.50 12.62 4.67
N ALA A 114 5.47 11.75 4.95
CA ALA A 114 6.82 11.89 4.41
C ALA A 114 6.85 11.69 2.89
N LEU A 115 5.97 10.84 2.35
CA LEU A 115 5.94 10.55 0.92
C LEU A 115 5.01 11.50 0.13
N LEU A 116 4.08 12.13 0.81
CA LEU A 116 3.22 13.14 0.18
C LEU A 116 3.87 14.52 0.26
#